data_8a201a5458b3a2db382f24372dfa78e9
#
_entry.id   8a201a5458b3a2db382f24372dfa78e9
#
_cell.length_a   1.000
_cell.length_b   1.000
_cell.length_c   1.000
_cell.angle_alpha   90.00
_cell.angle_beta   90.00
_cell.angle_gamma   90.00
#
_symmetry.space_group_name_H-M   'P 1'
#
loop_
_entity.id
_entity.type
_entity.pdbx_description
1 polymer ?
#
loop_
_entity_poly.entity_id
_entity_poly.type
_entity_poly.pdbx_seq_one_letter_code
_entity_poly.pdbx_strand_id
1 'polypeptide(L)'
;MSSPEPPGYELPLLLFAGFRTLIDQLHAELSARGHPDVRPAHGFAMQAIGVHGASASEIGRRLGVSKQAAGKTVDRLAALGYVERADDPQDARRKLIRLTPHGIDALNQSAEIFDRLRAQWVERLGAERVAQIESSLRTVVPAAGFPVDVPGWFG
;
A
#
# COMPACT_ATOMS: atom_id res chain seq x y z
N MET A 1 17.92 -21.66 -32.19
CA MET A 1 18.32 -20.24 -32.05
C MET A 1 17.82 -19.76 -30.70
N SER A 2 18.70 -19.35 -29.82
CA SER A 2 18.31 -18.72 -28.57
C SER A 2 17.72 -17.37 -28.92
N SER A 3 16.51 -17.09 -28.40
CA SER A 3 15.97 -15.73 -28.44
C SER A 3 16.97 -14.79 -27.78
N PRO A 4 17.20 -13.60 -28.31
CA PRO A 4 18.10 -12.64 -27.66
C PRO A 4 17.61 -12.39 -26.23
N GLU A 5 18.56 -12.37 -25.31
CA GLU A 5 18.24 -12.05 -23.90
C GLU A 5 17.60 -10.66 -23.83
N PRO A 6 16.47 -10.51 -23.13
CA PRO A 6 15.82 -9.22 -23.05
C PRO A 6 16.74 -8.18 -22.39
N PRO A 7 16.64 -6.91 -22.79
CA PRO A 7 17.48 -5.86 -22.21
C PRO A 7 17.15 -5.67 -20.73
N GLY A 8 18.17 -5.40 -19.91
CA GLY A 8 18.03 -5.31 -18.45
C GLY A 8 17.00 -4.27 -17.95
N TYR A 9 16.75 -3.22 -18.72
CA TYR A 9 15.73 -2.21 -18.37
C TYR A 9 14.28 -2.73 -18.46
N GLU A 10 14.06 -3.84 -19.14
CA GLU A 10 12.71 -4.41 -19.28
C GLU A 10 12.17 -4.92 -17.93
N LEU A 11 13.05 -5.48 -17.10
CA LEU A 11 12.65 -6.00 -15.78
C LEU A 11 11.98 -4.96 -14.90
N PRO A 12 12.58 -3.79 -14.60
CA PRO A 12 11.90 -2.79 -13.78
C PRO A 12 10.63 -2.22 -14.44
N LEU A 13 10.59 -2.12 -15.75
CA LEU A 13 9.39 -1.68 -16.46
C LEU A 13 8.24 -2.68 -16.34
N LEU A 14 8.52 -3.98 -16.45
CA LEU A 14 7.52 -5.04 -16.27
C LEU A 14 7.02 -5.10 -14.82
N LEU A 15 7.91 -5.00 -13.85
CA LEU A 15 7.54 -4.94 -12.44
C LEU A 15 6.63 -3.75 -12.14
N PHE A 16 7.00 -2.58 -12.64
CA PHE A 16 6.19 -1.37 -12.48
C PHE A 16 4.83 -1.49 -13.18
N ALA A 17 4.81 -1.98 -14.42
CA ALA A 17 3.58 -2.17 -15.17
C ALA A 17 2.65 -3.19 -14.49
N GLY A 18 3.19 -4.29 -13.98
CA GLY A 18 2.44 -5.28 -13.23
C GLY A 18 1.85 -4.72 -11.94
N PHE A 19 2.65 -4.00 -11.18
CA PHE A 19 2.20 -3.30 -9.98
C PHE A 19 1.09 -2.29 -10.32
N ARG A 20 1.31 -1.45 -11.34
CA ARG A 20 0.36 -0.44 -11.77
C ARG A 20 -0.98 -1.05 -12.18
N THR A 21 -0.96 -2.16 -12.91
CA THR A 21 -2.17 -2.87 -13.31
C THR A 21 -3.00 -3.32 -12.11
N LEU A 22 -2.36 -3.91 -11.10
CA LEU A 22 -3.04 -4.35 -9.86
C LEU A 22 -3.62 -3.16 -9.08
N ILE A 23 -2.86 -2.10 -8.96
CA ILE A 23 -3.29 -0.90 -8.21
C ILE A 23 -4.45 -0.18 -8.91
N ASP A 24 -4.41 -0.04 -10.23
CA ASP A 24 -5.50 0.60 -10.97
C ASP A 24 -6.80 -0.20 -10.86
N GLN A 25 -6.72 -1.53 -10.92
CA GLN A 25 -7.87 -2.41 -10.70
C GLN A 25 -8.42 -2.31 -9.27
N LEU A 26 -7.53 -2.27 -8.26
CA LEU A 26 -7.92 -2.06 -6.88
C LEU A 26 -8.74 -0.77 -6.73
N HIS A 27 -8.23 0.34 -7.23
CA HIS A 27 -8.89 1.64 -7.05
C HIS A 27 -10.19 1.77 -7.82
N ALA A 28 -10.29 1.15 -9.00
CA ALA A 28 -11.55 1.09 -9.73
C ALA A 28 -12.64 0.38 -8.91
N GLU A 29 -12.30 -0.71 -8.24
CA GLU A 29 -13.25 -1.45 -7.41
C GLU A 29 -13.53 -0.79 -6.07
N LEU A 30 -12.53 -0.23 -5.41
CA LEU A 30 -12.72 0.54 -4.19
C LEU A 30 -13.68 1.71 -4.40
N SER A 31 -13.55 2.39 -5.53
CA SER A 31 -14.47 3.47 -5.92
C SER A 31 -15.92 2.98 -5.98
N ALA A 32 -16.16 1.82 -6.59
CA ALA A 32 -17.49 1.21 -6.67
C ALA A 32 -18.01 0.70 -5.32
N ARG A 33 -17.12 0.45 -4.35
CA ARG A 33 -17.46 -0.08 -3.02
C ARG A 33 -17.51 0.97 -1.92
N GLY A 34 -17.61 2.27 -2.28
CA GLY A 34 -17.80 3.34 -1.31
C GLY A 34 -16.51 4.07 -0.90
N HIS A 35 -15.41 3.84 -1.61
CA HIS A 35 -14.11 4.48 -1.34
C HIS A 35 -13.54 5.17 -2.59
N PRO A 36 -14.28 6.16 -3.18
CA PRO A 36 -13.85 6.80 -4.43
C PRO A 36 -12.64 7.73 -4.24
N ASP A 37 -12.37 8.17 -3.01
CA ASP A 37 -11.32 9.13 -2.69
C ASP A 37 -10.00 8.50 -2.26
N VAL A 38 -9.95 7.17 -2.13
CA VAL A 38 -8.71 6.47 -1.77
C VAL A 38 -7.75 6.45 -2.95
N ARG A 39 -6.53 6.92 -2.71
CA ARG A 39 -5.42 6.88 -3.66
C ARG A 39 -4.37 5.86 -3.20
N PRO A 40 -3.44 5.42 -4.06
CA PRO A 40 -2.40 4.44 -3.67
C PRO A 40 -1.65 4.82 -2.40
N ALA A 41 -1.21 6.07 -2.28
CA ALA A 41 -0.52 6.58 -1.10
C ALA A 41 -1.36 6.44 0.18
N HIS A 42 -2.67 6.61 0.09
CA HIS A 42 -3.59 6.47 1.23
C HIS A 42 -3.65 5.03 1.73
N GLY A 43 -3.71 4.05 0.83
CA GLY A 43 -3.69 2.63 1.19
C GLY A 43 -2.41 2.25 1.93
N PHE A 44 -1.26 2.67 1.44
CA PHE A 44 0.02 2.44 2.11
C PHE A 44 0.10 3.12 3.48
N ALA A 45 -0.39 4.36 3.59
CA ALA A 45 -0.43 5.07 4.86
C ALA A 45 -1.35 4.38 5.87
N MET A 46 -2.53 3.95 5.47
CA MET A 46 -3.44 3.21 6.34
C MET A 46 -2.84 1.88 6.80
N GLN A 47 -2.13 1.16 5.93
CA GLN A 47 -1.40 -0.05 6.33
C GLN A 47 -0.28 0.26 7.33
N ALA A 48 0.44 1.34 7.13
CA ALA A 48 1.49 1.78 8.06
C ALA A 48 0.93 2.18 9.43
N ILE A 49 -0.28 2.73 9.49
CA ILE A 49 -0.98 3.04 10.73
C ILE A 49 -1.35 1.75 11.46
N GLY A 50 -1.89 0.78 10.76
CA GLY A 50 -2.24 -0.52 11.30
C GLY A 50 -3.41 -0.47 12.30
N VAL A 51 -3.78 -1.66 12.80
CA VAL A 51 -4.93 -1.84 13.69
C VAL A 51 -4.72 -1.27 15.10
N HIS A 52 -3.48 -1.09 15.51
CA HIS A 52 -3.14 -0.55 16.83
C HIS A 52 -2.86 0.96 16.81
N GLY A 53 -2.85 1.56 15.64
CA GLY A 53 -2.49 2.95 15.46
C GLY A 53 -0.97 3.18 15.50
N ALA A 54 -0.56 4.40 15.17
CA ALA A 54 0.83 4.81 15.16
C ALA A 54 0.94 6.33 15.30
N SER A 55 2.10 6.81 15.77
CA SER A 55 2.42 8.24 15.74
C SER A 55 2.82 8.69 14.32
N ALA A 56 2.75 9.99 14.05
CA ALA A 56 3.20 10.53 12.76
C ALA A 56 4.67 10.18 12.44
N SER A 57 5.53 10.17 13.46
CA SER A 57 6.93 9.77 13.32
C SER A 57 7.09 8.30 12.93
N GLU A 58 6.32 7.42 13.54
CA GLU A 58 6.31 6.00 13.20
C GLU A 58 5.79 5.74 11.80
N ILE A 59 4.74 6.44 11.41
CA ILE A 59 4.17 6.36 10.04
C ILE A 59 5.22 6.82 9.03
N GLY A 60 5.88 7.94 9.27
CA GLY A 60 6.94 8.45 8.41
C GLY A 60 8.08 7.45 8.24
N ARG A 61 8.55 6.83 9.32
CA ARG A 61 9.59 5.78 9.26
C ARG A 61 9.16 4.56 8.46
N ARG A 62 7.93 4.08 8.66
CA ARG A 62 7.40 2.91 7.95
C ARG A 62 7.21 3.17 6.47
N LEU A 63 6.88 4.40 6.10
CA LEU A 63 6.69 4.81 4.70
C LEU A 63 7.99 5.29 4.02
N GLY A 64 9.05 5.51 4.79
CA GLY A 64 10.28 6.09 4.26
C GLY A 64 10.16 7.57 3.90
N VAL A 65 9.25 8.30 4.54
CA VAL A 65 9.03 9.74 4.33
C VAL A 65 9.28 10.53 5.62
N SER A 66 9.38 11.85 5.52
CA SER A 66 9.53 12.72 6.69
C SER A 66 8.26 12.69 7.56
N LYS A 67 8.41 13.01 8.84
CA LYS A 67 7.27 13.21 9.76
C LYS A 67 6.27 14.23 9.20
N GLN A 68 6.78 15.31 8.59
CA GLN A 68 5.96 16.36 8.00
C GLN A 68 5.14 15.85 6.80
N ALA A 69 5.75 15.07 5.91
CA ALA A 69 5.05 14.46 4.78
C ALA A 69 3.99 13.46 5.25
N ALA A 70 4.33 12.62 6.24
CA ALA A 70 3.37 11.73 6.88
C ALA A 70 2.21 12.50 7.50
N GLY A 71 2.48 13.62 8.17
CA GLY A 71 1.45 14.49 8.76
C GLY A 71 0.47 15.05 7.75
N LYS A 72 0.94 15.46 6.58
CA LYS A 72 0.06 15.92 5.48
C LYS A 72 -0.87 14.82 4.98
N THR A 73 -0.35 13.62 4.82
CA THR A 73 -1.15 12.46 4.41
C THR A 73 -2.18 12.10 5.46
N VAL A 74 -1.80 12.12 6.74
CA VAL A 74 -2.72 11.92 7.87
C VAL A 74 -3.82 12.98 7.89
N ASP A 75 -3.49 14.26 7.68
CA ASP A 75 -4.48 15.33 7.62
C ASP A 75 -5.52 15.08 6.51
N ARG A 76 -5.05 14.65 5.34
CA ARG A 76 -5.94 14.31 4.23
C ARG A 76 -6.82 13.11 4.55
N LEU A 77 -6.26 12.05 5.12
CA LEU A 77 -7.02 10.87 5.53
C LEU A 77 -8.04 11.20 6.63
N ALA A 78 -7.70 12.08 7.56
CA ALA A 78 -8.62 12.55 8.59
C ALA A 78 -9.79 13.34 7.97
N ALA A 79 -9.51 14.24 7.03
CA ALA A 79 -10.53 14.99 6.31
C ALA A 79 -11.49 14.08 5.52
N LEU A 80 -11.00 12.96 5.00
CA LEU A 80 -11.79 11.96 4.29
C LEU A 80 -12.50 10.96 5.23
N GLY A 81 -12.24 11.00 6.53
CA GLY A 81 -12.86 10.14 7.52
C GLY A 81 -12.23 8.76 7.69
N TYR A 82 -11.02 8.53 7.17
CA TYR A 82 -10.33 7.24 7.27
C TYR A 82 -9.52 7.06 8.54
N VAL A 83 -9.07 8.16 9.13
CA VAL A 83 -8.28 8.14 10.37
C VAL A 83 -8.78 9.22 11.33
N GLU A 84 -8.44 9.05 12.60
CA GLU A 84 -8.66 10.02 13.65
C GLU A 84 -7.43 10.16 14.53
N ARG A 85 -7.28 11.31 15.17
CA ARG A 85 -6.25 11.52 16.19
C ARG A 85 -6.84 11.27 17.57
N ALA A 86 -6.09 10.54 18.38
CA ALA A 86 -6.46 10.25 19.77
C ALA A 86 -5.25 10.44 20.67
N ASP A 87 -5.49 10.51 21.96
CA ASP A 87 -4.40 10.47 22.94
C ASP A 87 -3.85 9.06 23.04
N ASP A 88 -2.52 8.95 23.12
CA ASP A 88 -1.87 7.67 23.34
C ASP A 88 -2.15 7.21 24.78
N PRO A 89 -2.76 6.01 24.99
CA PRO A 89 -3.03 5.49 26.32
C PRO A 89 -1.77 5.28 27.18
N GLN A 90 -0.61 5.13 26.55
CA GLN A 90 0.65 4.90 27.23
C GLN A 90 1.49 6.16 27.45
N ASP A 91 1.23 7.23 26.68
CA ASP A 91 1.94 8.50 26.80
C ASP A 91 1.01 9.66 26.38
N ALA A 92 0.52 10.40 27.38
CA ALA A 92 -0.37 11.56 27.16
C ALA A 92 0.25 12.69 26.35
N ARG A 93 1.57 12.69 26.14
CA ARG A 93 2.28 13.69 25.31
C ARG A 93 2.26 13.35 23.82
N ARG A 94 1.92 12.09 23.45
CA ARG A 94 1.88 11.62 22.08
C ARG A 94 0.44 11.62 21.57
N LYS A 95 0.28 12.01 20.29
CA LYS A 95 -0.95 11.77 19.55
C LYS A 95 -0.80 10.48 18.76
N LEU A 96 -1.76 9.61 18.95
CA LEU A 96 -1.90 8.37 18.22
C LEU A 96 -2.86 8.59 17.04
N ILE A 97 -2.45 8.21 15.85
CA ILE A 97 -3.30 8.17 14.68
C ILE A 97 -3.89 6.77 14.60
N ARG A 98 -5.22 6.67 14.53
CA ARG A 98 -5.95 5.41 14.45
C ARG A 98 -6.82 5.36 13.23
N LEU A 99 -7.02 4.16 12.70
CA LEU A 99 -8.02 3.92 11.66
C LEU A 99 -9.42 4.05 12.26
N THR A 100 -10.30 4.74 11.55
CA THR A 100 -11.74 4.73 11.82
C THR A 100 -12.37 3.42 11.30
N PRO A 101 -13.64 3.11 11.64
CA PRO A 101 -14.35 2.02 10.99
C PRO A 101 -14.36 2.12 9.46
N HIS A 102 -14.43 3.33 8.91
CA HIS A 102 -14.34 3.58 7.47
C HIS A 102 -12.95 3.24 6.91
N GLY A 103 -11.89 3.57 7.64
CA GLY A 103 -10.52 3.19 7.28
C GLY A 103 -10.29 1.68 7.33
N ILE A 104 -10.80 1.02 8.35
CA ILE A 104 -10.75 -0.44 8.48
C ILE A 104 -11.51 -1.10 7.33
N ASP A 105 -12.69 -0.60 6.98
CA ASP A 105 -13.46 -1.11 5.86
C ASP A 105 -12.69 -0.99 4.53
N ALA A 106 -12.05 0.15 4.28
CA ALA A 106 -11.22 0.34 3.09
C ALA A 106 -10.09 -0.69 2.99
N LEU A 107 -9.41 -0.99 4.10
CA LEU A 107 -8.35 -2.01 4.13
C LEU A 107 -8.91 -3.43 3.93
N ASN A 108 -10.04 -3.76 4.55
CA ASN A 108 -10.68 -5.06 4.38
C ASN A 108 -11.14 -5.26 2.93
N GLN A 109 -11.77 -4.27 2.34
CA GLN A 109 -12.17 -4.29 0.93
C GLN A 109 -10.94 -4.44 0.01
N SER A 110 -9.87 -3.73 0.30
CA SER A 110 -8.61 -3.84 -0.45
C SER A 110 -8.04 -5.25 -0.38
N ALA A 111 -8.04 -5.88 0.79
CA ALA A 111 -7.55 -7.24 0.96
C ALA A 111 -8.36 -8.25 0.11
N GLU A 112 -9.68 -8.18 0.16
CA GLU A 112 -10.56 -9.02 -0.66
C GLU A 112 -10.32 -8.84 -2.17
N ILE A 113 -10.15 -7.58 -2.60
CA ILE A 113 -9.89 -7.27 -4.01
C ILE A 113 -8.53 -7.85 -4.42
N PHE A 114 -7.48 -7.66 -3.63
CA PHE A 114 -6.16 -8.21 -3.92
C PHE A 114 -6.16 -9.74 -3.97
N ASP A 115 -6.87 -10.40 -3.08
CA ASP A 115 -7.02 -11.87 -3.10
C ASP A 115 -7.62 -12.33 -4.43
N ARG A 116 -8.64 -11.64 -4.91
CA ARG A 116 -9.26 -11.95 -6.18
C ARG A 116 -8.37 -11.64 -7.38
N LEU A 117 -7.66 -10.51 -7.36
CA LEU A 117 -6.70 -10.17 -8.43
C LEU A 117 -5.55 -11.19 -8.48
N ARG A 118 -5.07 -11.64 -7.32
CA ARG A 118 -4.08 -12.72 -7.25
C ARG A 118 -4.66 -14.02 -7.82
N ALA A 119 -5.88 -14.36 -7.51
CA ALA A 119 -6.55 -15.55 -8.05
C ALA A 119 -6.65 -15.47 -9.59
N GLN A 120 -6.91 -14.33 -10.18
CA GLN A 120 -6.90 -14.14 -11.64
C GLN A 120 -5.51 -14.40 -12.24
N TRP A 121 -4.44 -14.01 -11.58
CA TRP A 121 -3.09 -14.33 -12.01
C TRP A 121 -2.83 -15.84 -11.92
N VAL A 122 -3.31 -16.48 -10.86
CA VAL A 122 -3.23 -17.96 -10.72
C VAL A 122 -3.96 -18.66 -11.87
N GLU A 123 -5.12 -18.19 -12.26
CA GLU A 123 -5.86 -18.75 -13.41
C GLU A 123 -5.06 -18.61 -14.72
N ARG A 124 -4.36 -17.51 -14.92
CA ARG A 124 -3.59 -17.25 -16.16
C ARG A 124 -2.22 -17.91 -16.20
N LEU A 125 -1.55 -17.97 -15.07
CA LEU A 125 -0.15 -18.39 -14.97
C LEU A 125 0.03 -19.77 -14.32
N GLY A 126 -0.93 -20.19 -13.52
CA GLY A 126 -0.82 -21.33 -12.61
C GLY A 126 -0.32 -20.94 -11.22
N ALA A 127 -0.77 -21.66 -10.22
CA ALA A 127 -0.46 -21.37 -8.81
C ALA A 127 1.05 -21.43 -8.52
N GLU A 128 1.76 -22.38 -9.11
CA GLU A 128 3.19 -22.56 -8.90
C GLU A 128 4.00 -21.34 -9.40
N ARG A 129 3.70 -20.83 -10.60
CA ARG A 129 4.39 -19.65 -11.14
C ARG A 129 4.14 -18.40 -10.32
N VAL A 130 2.91 -18.18 -9.86
CA VAL A 130 2.61 -17.04 -8.99
C VAL A 130 3.38 -17.15 -7.68
N ALA A 131 3.42 -18.33 -7.06
CA ALA A 131 4.19 -18.57 -5.84
C ALA A 131 5.70 -18.35 -6.06
N GLN A 132 6.24 -18.72 -7.21
CA GLN A 132 7.64 -18.49 -7.58
C GLN A 132 7.95 -16.99 -7.76
N ILE A 133 7.06 -16.23 -8.39
CA ILE A 133 7.20 -14.77 -8.51
C ILE A 133 7.27 -14.13 -7.11
N GLU A 134 6.32 -14.48 -6.24
CA GLU A 134 6.25 -13.96 -4.88
C GLU A 134 7.50 -14.31 -4.06
N SER A 135 7.94 -15.56 -4.13
CA SER A 135 9.15 -16.05 -3.44
C SER A 135 10.41 -15.36 -3.95
N SER A 136 10.55 -15.22 -5.28
CA SER A 136 11.70 -14.56 -5.90
C SER A 136 11.78 -13.09 -5.50
N LEU A 137 10.66 -12.39 -5.51
CA LEU A 137 10.61 -10.98 -5.07
C LEU A 137 10.99 -10.84 -3.59
N ARG A 138 10.51 -11.72 -2.71
CA ARG A 138 10.90 -11.69 -1.28
C ARG A 138 12.39 -11.89 -1.07
N THR A 139 13.07 -12.62 -1.97
CA THR A 139 14.52 -12.85 -1.88
C THR A 139 15.31 -11.59 -2.20
N VAL A 140 14.86 -10.77 -3.14
CA VAL A 140 15.62 -9.61 -3.63
C VAL A 140 15.14 -8.28 -3.04
N VAL A 141 13.92 -8.22 -2.51
CA VAL A 141 13.39 -7.01 -1.88
C VAL A 141 13.81 -6.99 -0.40
N PRO A 142 14.37 -5.87 0.09
CA PRO A 142 14.74 -5.76 1.50
C PRO A 142 13.56 -6.02 2.45
N ALA A 143 13.81 -6.73 3.55
CA ALA A 143 12.79 -7.04 4.54
C ALA A 143 12.28 -5.82 5.32
N ALA A 144 13.03 -4.72 5.32
CA ALA A 144 12.71 -3.49 6.04
C ALA A 144 11.82 -2.57 5.19
N GLY A 145 10.52 -2.79 5.27
CA GLY A 145 9.54 -1.84 4.77
C GLY A 145 9.58 -1.58 3.26
N PHE A 146 8.46 -1.16 2.73
CA PHE A 146 8.37 -0.69 1.36
C PHE A 146 8.52 0.84 1.39
N PRO A 147 9.69 1.42 1.07
CA PRO A 147 9.81 2.87 0.99
C PRO A 147 8.96 3.35 -0.19
N VAL A 148 7.93 4.10 0.13
CA VAL A 148 7.00 4.66 -0.86
C VAL A 148 7.42 6.09 -1.21
N ASP A 149 8.71 6.36 -1.16
CA ASP A 149 9.28 7.66 -1.53
C ASP A 149 9.36 7.77 -3.06
N VAL A 150 8.21 7.77 -3.70
CA VAL A 150 8.10 8.03 -5.14
C VAL A 150 7.55 9.44 -5.32
N PRO A 151 8.31 10.35 -5.97
CA PRO A 151 7.83 11.70 -6.24
C PRO A 151 6.44 11.69 -6.90
N GLY A 152 5.51 12.43 -6.32
CA GLY A 152 4.13 12.51 -6.82
C GLY A 152 3.16 11.45 -6.26
N TRP A 153 3.62 10.49 -5.47
CA TRP A 153 2.71 9.52 -4.83
C TRP A 153 2.02 10.07 -3.59
N PHE A 154 2.65 11.05 -2.96
CA PHE A 154 2.15 11.76 -1.78
C PHE A 154 1.80 13.23 -2.07
N GLY A 155 1.72 13.58 -3.33
CA GLY A 155 1.33 14.90 -3.76
C GLY A 155 -0.18 15.08 -3.93
#